data_e2abe49fb1a8bd3b84420b833f8d5619
#
_entry.id   e2abe49fb1a8bd3b84420b833f8d5619
#
_cell.length_a   1.000
_cell.length_b   1.000
_cell.length_c   1.000
_cell.angle_alpha   90.00
_cell.angle_beta   90.00
_cell.angle_gamma   90.00
#
_symmetry.space_group_name_H-M   'P 1'
#
loop_
_entity.id
_entity.type
_entity.pdbx_description
1 polymer ?
#
loop_
_entity_poly.entity_id
_entity_poly.type
_entity_poly.pdbx_seq_one_letter_code
_entity_poly.pdbx_strand_id
1 'polypeptide(L)'
;MRKRQPVGRSRKSSLWKAVLGAGALVTSLAACSGGGGGTVINLYGGASGIGFEKIIADCNQQAGGRYKIVGNLLPSDADGQRDQFVRRLAARDSGMDLLGMDVTWTAEFAEAGWIRELTGDQKTMATKDTLGPPVQTATWKDKLYGIPRTTNVQLLWYRKSLVPTPPKTFDEMMSMSQQLKSAGKPYEIGLTAAQYEGYVVNINNLVTAEGGTIVNSDSSAPTVDDKTVKALTLLHRLATSGLTSSSMSNAQEPEVFADLQAGRSAFSLNWPYVLSAMREANPKLVDDLGFAPYPTVNAGDTPKVTLGGMNYAISTYSKHPNEAFEAGMCMRNEKNALSAALDAGDVPALATVFDRPEFIKAYPMKDVLLTELKNAVPRPVSPVYQNISTVLSTQLSPPAAINPQASANGLRSAIQAAIEGKGILP
;
A
#
# COMPACT_ATOMS: atom_id res chain seq x y z
N MET A 1 44.46 18.75 -40.41
CA MET A 1 45.92 18.97 -40.26
C MET A 1 46.29 18.95 -38.81
N ARG A 2 47.42 18.24 -38.51
CA ARG A 2 48.17 18.07 -37.25
C ARG A 2 47.55 17.07 -36.26
N LYS A 3 48.10 16.00 -36.06
CA LYS A 3 49.35 15.21 -35.99
C LYS A 3 49.26 14.36 -34.72
N ARG A 4 49.30 13.03 -34.96
CA ARG A 4 49.50 11.98 -33.94
C ARG A 4 50.95 12.06 -33.42
N GLN A 5 51.17 11.65 -32.18
CA GLN A 5 52.30 10.77 -31.87
C GLN A 5 52.08 9.95 -30.60
N PRO A 6 52.57 8.72 -30.55
CA PRO A 6 52.54 7.79 -29.42
C PRO A 6 53.93 7.61 -28.83
N VAL A 7 54.09 7.02 -27.64
CA VAL A 7 55.26 6.31 -27.09
C VAL A 7 54.94 5.98 -25.62
N GLY A 8 55.22 4.89 -24.95
CA GLY A 8 56.02 3.73 -25.26
C GLY A 8 55.95 2.73 -24.10
N ARG A 9 56.15 1.47 -24.44
CA ARG A 9 56.27 0.33 -23.50
C ARG A 9 57.57 0.40 -22.71
N SER A 10 57.55 -0.03 -21.44
CA SER A 10 58.74 -0.66 -20.85
C SER A 10 58.36 -1.86 -19.97
N ARG A 11 58.72 -3.04 -20.46
CA ARG A 11 58.88 -4.28 -19.69
C ARG A 11 60.15 -4.17 -18.86
N LYS A 12 60.15 -4.61 -17.61
CA LYS A 12 61.33 -5.23 -16.99
C LYS A 12 60.94 -6.41 -16.14
N SER A 13 61.47 -7.54 -16.54
CA SER A 13 61.55 -8.85 -15.87
C SER A 13 62.74 -8.94 -14.93
N SER A 14 62.60 -9.62 -13.79
CA SER A 14 63.69 -10.41 -13.13
C SER A 14 63.03 -11.19 -11.99
N LEU A 15 62.91 -12.47 -12.09
CA LEU A 15 63.73 -13.64 -11.88
C LEU A 15 64.25 -13.85 -10.44
N TRP A 16 63.71 -14.89 -9.79
CA TRP A 16 64.25 -15.92 -8.92
C TRP A 16 64.94 -15.56 -7.60
N LYS A 17 64.41 -16.15 -6.50
CA LYS A 17 65.21 -17.14 -5.70
C LYS A 17 64.28 -17.93 -4.78
N ALA A 18 64.31 -19.25 -4.93
CA ALA A 18 63.77 -20.26 -4.04
C ALA A 18 64.69 -20.35 -2.79
N VAL A 19 64.08 -20.48 -1.62
CA VAL A 19 64.75 -21.00 -0.42
C VAL A 19 63.82 -22.01 0.24
N LEU A 20 64.21 -23.24 0.23
CA LEU A 20 63.71 -24.35 1.03
C LEU A 20 64.13 -24.14 2.50
N GLY A 21 63.19 -24.27 3.42
CA GLY A 21 63.43 -24.24 4.87
C GLY A 21 62.37 -25.06 5.61
N ALA A 22 62.84 -26.10 6.28
CA ALA A 22 62.15 -27.20 6.92
C ALA A 22 61.19 -26.84 8.05
N GLY A 23 60.12 -27.62 8.15
CA GLY A 23 59.44 -28.23 9.26
C GLY A 23 59.28 -27.43 10.59
N ALA A 24 58.01 -27.06 10.85
CA ALA A 24 57.47 -27.06 12.21
C ALA A 24 55.98 -27.41 12.11
N LEU A 25 55.64 -28.65 12.55
CA LEU A 25 54.27 -29.00 12.86
C LEU A 25 53.78 -28.13 14.00
N VAL A 26 53.01 -27.10 13.65
CA VAL A 26 52.16 -26.39 14.62
C VAL A 26 50.77 -27.04 14.50
N THR A 27 50.41 -27.85 15.48
CA THR A 27 49.05 -28.26 15.75
C THR A 27 48.24 -27.02 16.06
N SER A 28 47.62 -26.45 15.04
CA SER A 28 46.59 -25.44 15.21
C SER A 28 45.36 -26.11 15.79
N LEU A 29 45.18 -25.95 17.09
CA LEU A 29 43.88 -26.07 17.73
C LEU A 29 42.92 -25.21 16.89
N ALA A 30 42.05 -25.86 16.12
CA ALA A 30 40.87 -25.24 15.54
C ALA A 30 39.99 -24.80 16.73
N ALA A 31 40.21 -23.59 17.19
CA ALA A 31 39.20 -22.87 17.96
C ALA A 31 37.99 -22.73 17.04
N CYS A 32 37.01 -23.61 17.23
CA CYS A 32 35.67 -23.35 16.79
C CYS A 32 35.22 -22.07 17.51
N SER A 33 35.55 -20.91 16.92
CA SER A 33 34.84 -19.70 17.22
C SER A 33 33.44 -19.94 16.67
N GLY A 34 32.53 -20.38 17.52
CA GLY A 34 31.10 -20.31 17.30
C GLY A 34 30.75 -18.85 17.02
N GLY A 35 30.84 -18.47 15.77
CA GLY A 35 30.23 -17.25 15.29
C GLY A 35 28.73 -17.44 15.47
N GLY A 36 28.18 -16.83 16.50
CA GLY A 36 26.76 -16.73 16.73
C GLY A 36 26.11 -15.89 15.64
N GLY A 37 26.07 -16.41 14.42
CA GLY A 37 25.24 -15.88 13.36
C GLY A 37 23.81 -16.35 13.60
N GLY A 38 23.04 -15.58 14.39
CA GLY A 38 21.62 -15.85 14.56
C GLY A 38 20.92 -15.92 13.19
N THR A 39 19.83 -16.65 13.12
CA THR A 39 18.97 -16.75 11.92
C THR A 39 18.63 -15.39 11.39
N VAL A 40 18.85 -15.13 10.09
CA VAL A 40 18.46 -13.89 9.43
C VAL A 40 17.07 -14.05 8.86
N ILE A 41 16.17 -13.14 9.19
CA ILE A 41 14.82 -13.03 8.63
C ILE A 41 14.78 -11.82 7.71
N ASN A 42 14.71 -12.08 6.41
CA ASN A 42 14.59 -11.03 5.40
C ASN A 42 13.13 -10.62 5.25
N LEU A 43 12.84 -9.40 5.67
CA LEU A 43 11.54 -8.75 5.49
C LEU A 43 11.60 -7.90 4.22
N TYR A 44 10.71 -8.16 3.29
CA TYR A 44 10.52 -7.36 2.08
C TYR A 44 9.23 -6.55 2.18
N GLY A 45 9.26 -5.27 1.85
CA GLY A 45 8.07 -4.42 1.86
C GLY A 45 8.37 -3.00 1.43
N GLY A 46 7.33 -2.23 1.15
CA GLY A 46 7.43 -0.80 0.91
C GLY A 46 7.90 -0.05 2.15
N ALA A 47 8.59 1.06 1.94
CA ALA A 47 8.97 1.95 3.02
C ALA A 47 7.70 2.57 3.64
N SER A 48 7.33 2.17 4.83
CA SER A 48 6.39 2.90 5.66
C SER A 48 7.17 3.82 6.60
N GLY A 49 7.59 4.98 6.09
CA GLY A 49 8.12 6.09 6.87
C GLY A 49 9.35 5.78 7.76
N ILE A 50 9.76 6.77 8.52
CA ILE A 50 10.91 6.77 9.44
C ILE A 50 10.78 5.72 10.57
N GLY A 51 9.55 5.27 10.88
CA GLY A 51 9.28 4.33 11.98
C GLY A 51 9.69 2.88 11.72
N PHE A 52 9.89 2.47 10.45
CA PHE A 52 10.12 1.07 10.10
C PHE A 52 11.44 0.50 10.64
N GLU A 53 12.53 1.25 10.51
CA GLU A 53 13.84 0.84 11.03
C GLU A 53 13.85 0.76 12.56
N LYS A 54 13.16 1.68 13.24
CA LYS A 54 13.00 1.70 14.69
C LYS A 54 12.26 0.45 15.18
N ILE A 55 11.20 0.03 14.48
CA ILE A 55 10.45 -1.18 14.79
C ILE A 55 11.31 -2.43 14.58
N ILE A 56 12.06 -2.49 13.46
CA ILE A 56 13.02 -3.58 13.22
C ILE A 56 14.06 -3.67 14.33
N ALA A 57 14.61 -2.54 14.75
CA ALA A 57 15.59 -2.49 15.84
C ALA A 57 15.01 -2.98 17.17
N ASP A 58 13.79 -2.57 17.51
CA ASP A 58 13.07 -3.01 18.71
C ASP A 58 12.83 -4.53 18.67
N CYS A 59 12.36 -5.07 17.53
CA CYS A 59 12.13 -6.50 17.38
C CYS A 59 13.44 -7.31 17.39
N ASN A 60 14.51 -6.80 16.84
CA ASN A 60 15.83 -7.43 16.91
C ASN A 60 16.35 -7.51 18.37
N GLN A 61 16.10 -6.47 19.16
CA GLN A 61 16.42 -6.49 20.59
C GLN A 61 15.58 -7.53 21.33
N GLN A 62 14.26 -7.59 21.07
CA GLN A 62 13.36 -8.56 21.71
C GLN A 62 13.68 -10.01 21.31
N ALA A 63 14.19 -10.23 20.11
CA ALA A 63 14.60 -11.56 19.64
C ALA A 63 15.75 -12.16 20.46
N GLY A 64 16.55 -11.35 21.16
CA GLY A 64 17.61 -11.83 22.06
C GLY A 64 18.67 -12.72 21.38
N GLY A 65 18.96 -12.46 20.09
CA GLY A 65 19.92 -13.22 19.30
C GLY A 65 19.38 -14.50 18.65
N ARG A 66 18.11 -14.87 18.85
CA ARG A 66 17.47 -16.02 18.19
C ARG A 66 17.36 -15.83 16.69
N TYR A 67 17.03 -14.62 16.28
CA TYR A 67 17.01 -14.19 14.88
C TYR A 67 17.31 -12.69 14.77
N LYS A 68 17.59 -12.24 13.55
CA LYS A 68 17.75 -10.83 13.19
C LYS A 68 16.92 -10.50 11.96
N ILE A 69 16.01 -9.54 12.10
CA ILE A 69 15.25 -9.01 10.97
C ILE A 69 16.13 -8.06 10.16
N VAL A 70 16.14 -8.23 8.85
CA VAL A 70 16.78 -7.33 7.88
C VAL A 70 15.69 -6.82 6.94
N GLY A 71 15.49 -5.50 6.91
CA GLY A 71 14.54 -4.86 6.03
C GLY A 71 15.11 -4.71 4.62
N ASN A 72 14.33 -5.12 3.61
CA ASN A 72 14.63 -4.94 2.20
C ASN A 72 13.52 -4.08 1.58
N LEU A 73 13.87 -2.84 1.24
CA LEU A 73 12.89 -1.89 0.70
C LEU A 73 12.55 -2.22 -0.74
N LEU A 74 11.27 -2.18 -1.04
CA LEU A 74 10.68 -2.30 -2.37
C LEU A 74 10.28 -0.91 -2.91
N PRO A 75 9.91 -0.79 -4.20
CA PRO A 75 9.36 0.44 -4.76
C PRO A 75 8.23 1.03 -3.92
N SER A 76 7.97 2.32 -4.04
CA SER A 76 6.94 3.01 -3.26
C SER A 76 5.52 2.68 -3.71
N ASP A 77 5.34 2.37 -5.00
CA ASP A 77 4.03 2.03 -5.58
C ASP A 77 3.71 0.53 -5.44
N ALA A 78 2.41 0.22 -5.32
CA ALA A 78 1.93 -1.13 -5.09
C ALA A 78 2.26 -2.09 -6.26
N ASP A 79 2.14 -1.62 -7.50
CA ASP A 79 2.37 -2.47 -8.69
C ASP A 79 3.84 -2.88 -8.78
N GLY A 80 4.77 -1.94 -8.56
CA GLY A 80 6.20 -2.21 -8.51
C GLY A 80 6.59 -3.14 -7.36
N GLN A 81 5.95 -3.03 -6.19
CA GLN A 81 6.17 -3.95 -5.07
C GLN A 81 5.72 -5.36 -5.44
N ARG A 82 4.50 -5.51 -5.98
CA ARG A 82 3.98 -6.81 -6.40
C ARG A 82 4.89 -7.47 -7.42
N ASP A 83 5.35 -6.74 -8.43
CA ASP A 83 6.26 -7.27 -9.45
C ASP A 83 7.52 -7.88 -8.84
N GLN A 84 8.11 -7.22 -7.85
CA GLN A 84 9.27 -7.74 -7.15
C GLN A 84 8.95 -9.02 -6.37
N PHE A 85 7.80 -9.07 -5.69
CA PHE A 85 7.35 -10.27 -4.99
C PHE A 85 7.12 -11.43 -5.97
N VAL A 86 6.35 -11.21 -7.02
CA VAL A 86 6.00 -12.24 -8.00
C VAL A 86 7.26 -12.86 -8.64
N ARG A 87 8.20 -12.01 -9.09
CA ARG A 87 9.47 -12.50 -9.71
C ARG A 87 10.25 -13.39 -8.76
N ARG A 88 10.39 -13.01 -7.49
CA ARG A 88 11.15 -13.78 -6.50
C ARG A 88 10.41 -15.04 -6.05
N LEU A 89 9.11 -14.95 -5.79
CA LEU A 89 8.30 -16.10 -5.38
C LEU A 89 8.19 -17.15 -6.51
N ALA A 90 8.00 -16.72 -7.76
CA ALA A 90 8.02 -17.61 -8.92
C ALA A 90 9.37 -18.29 -9.10
N ALA A 91 10.49 -17.62 -8.77
CA ALA A 91 11.83 -18.19 -8.75
C ALA A 91 12.10 -19.06 -7.50
N ARG A 92 11.14 -19.23 -6.59
CA ARG A 92 11.28 -19.96 -5.33
C ARG A 92 12.42 -19.45 -4.45
N ASP A 93 12.58 -18.13 -4.41
CA ASP A 93 13.67 -17.48 -3.65
C ASP A 93 13.53 -17.75 -2.14
N SER A 94 14.39 -18.60 -1.60
CA SER A 94 14.42 -18.94 -0.19
C SER A 94 15.04 -17.85 0.70
N GLY A 95 15.54 -16.77 0.12
CA GLY A 95 16.01 -15.57 0.83
C GLY A 95 14.88 -14.58 1.14
N MET A 96 13.64 -14.90 0.79
CA MET A 96 12.46 -14.11 1.14
C MET A 96 11.68 -14.82 2.24
N ASP A 97 11.72 -14.28 3.46
CA ASP A 97 11.10 -14.92 4.63
C ASP A 97 9.75 -14.31 4.98
N LEU A 98 9.70 -12.99 5.14
CA LEU A 98 8.53 -12.24 5.55
C LEU A 98 8.19 -11.18 4.48
N LEU A 99 6.94 -11.14 4.04
CA LEU A 99 6.42 -10.22 3.04
C LEU A 99 5.50 -9.20 3.71
N GLY A 100 5.79 -7.91 3.55
CA GLY A 100 4.84 -6.83 3.79
C GLY A 100 4.00 -6.62 2.53
N MET A 101 2.84 -7.25 2.44
CA MET A 101 2.03 -7.28 1.23
C MET A 101 0.77 -6.43 1.35
N ASP A 102 0.35 -5.82 0.24
CA ASP A 102 -0.95 -5.16 0.15
C ASP A 102 -2.09 -6.18 0.38
N VAL A 103 -3.19 -5.71 0.91
CA VAL A 103 -4.38 -6.54 1.22
C VAL A 103 -4.95 -7.23 -0.01
N THR A 104 -4.71 -6.73 -1.21
CA THR A 104 -5.24 -7.29 -2.46
C THR A 104 -4.50 -8.53 -2.95
N TRP A 105 -3.29 -8.79 -2.47
CA TRP A 105 -2.46 -9.90 -3.00
C TRP A 105 -2.68 -11.22 -2.28
N THR A 106 -3.44 -11.23 -1.17
CA THR A 106 -3.66 -12.45 -0.36
C THR A 106 -4.23 -13.60 -1.20
N ALA A 107 -5.26 -13.34 -2.01
CA ALA A 107 -5.90 -14.38 -2.83
C ALA A 107 -4.93 -14.95 -3.89
N GLU A 108 -4.20 -14.08 -4.59
CA GLU A 108 -3.23 -14.48 -5.61
C GLU A 108 -2.09 -15.31 -5.02
N PHE A 109 -1.43 -14.79 -3.97
CA PHE A 109 -0.26 -15.45 -3.41
C PHE A 109 -0.60 -16.74 -2.68
N ALA A 110 -1.79 -16.82 -2.07
CA ALA A 110 -2.30 -18.05 -1.47
C ALA A 110 -2.64 -19.11 -2.53
N GLU A 111 -3.35 -18.72 -3.61
CA GLU A 111 -3.72 -19.65 -4.68
C GLU A 111 -2.49 -20.16 -5.44
N ALA A 112 -1.48 -19.32 -5.62
CA ALA A 112 -0.20 -19.70 -6.20
C ALA A 112 0.69 -20.58 -5.27
N GLY A 113 0.28 -20.77 -4.02
CA GLY A 113 1.04 -21.52 -3.01
C GLY A 113 2.33 -20.82 -2.57
N TRP A 114 2.41 -19.52 -2.71
CA TRP A 114 3.60 -18.71 -2.40
C TRP A 114 3.70 -18.28 -0.95
N ILE A 115 2.58 -18.23 -0.23
CA ILE A 115 2.51 -17.86 1.18
C ILE A 115 1.89 -18.98 2.00
N ARG A 116 2.31 -19.09 3.26
CA ARG A 116 1.91 -20.16 4.17
C ARG A 116 0.56 -19.86 4.81
N GLU A 117 -0.28 -20.90 4.95
CA GLU A 117 -1.46 -20.85 5.83
C GLU A 117 -1.02 -20.78 7.29
N LEU A 118 -1.63 -19.88 8.05
CA LEU A 118 -1.48 -19.78 9.50
C LEU A 118 -2.56 -20.64 10.15
N THR A 119 -2.16 -21.65 10.91
CA THR A 119 -3.06 -22.63 11.54
C THR A 119 -2.86 -22.67 13.05
N GLY A 120 -3.80 -23.30 13.78
CA GLY A 120 -3.69 -23.51 15.23
C GLY A 120 -3.39 -22.22 15.99
N ASP A 121 -2.35 -22.26 16.81
CA ASP A 121 -1.94 -21.13 17.66
C ASP A 121 -1.53 -19.91 16.84
N GLN A 122 -0.89 -20.11 15.68
CA GLN A 122 -0.51 -18.99 14.81
C GLN A 122 -1.72 -18.22 14.33
N LYS A 123 -2.80 -18.90 13.90
CA LYS A 123 -4.06 -18.27 13.51
C LYS A 123 -4.68 -17.52 14.68
N THR A 124 -4.74 -18.15 15.85
CA THR A 124 -5.29 -17.53 17.05
C THR A 124 -4.52 -16.27 17.46
N MET A 125 -3.19 -16.33 17.47
CA MET A 125 -2.34 -15.19 17.80
C MET A 125 -2.46 -14.06 16.78
N ALA A 126 -2.49 -14.39 15.49
CA ALA A 126 -2.56 -13.40 14.41
C ALA A 126 -3.91 -12.67 14.34
N THR A 127 -4.99 -13.28 14.83
CA THR A 127 -6.34 -12.66 14.80
C THR A 127 -6.75 -12.06 16.15
N LYS A 128 -6.03 -12.37 17.24
CA LYS A 128 -6.32 -11.83 18.56
C LYS A 128 -6.26 -10.29 18.54
N ASP A 129 -7.29 -9.67 19.15
CA ASP A 129 -7.42 -8.21 19.30
C ASP A 129 -7.38 -7.45 17.97
N THR A 130 -7.67 -8.11 16.85
CA THR A 130 -7.64 -7.55 15.50
C THR A 130 -9.06 -7.15 15.08
N LEU A 131 -9.18 -5.99 14.42
CA LEU A 131 -10.44 -5.57 13.78
C LEU A 131 -10.89 -6.59 12.73
N GLY A 132 -12.21 -6.73 12.54
CA GLY A 132 -12.77 -7.69 11.57
C GLY A 132 -12.31 -7.48 10.13
N PRO A 133 -12.41 -6.26 9.57
CA PRO A 133 -12.02 -6.01 8.19
C PRO A 133 -10.57 -6.41 7.83
N PRO A 134 -9.53 -6.07 8.61
CA PRO A 134 -8.17 -6.56 8.35
C PRO A 134 -8.04 -8.10 8.34
N VAL A 135 -8.77 -8.80 9.22
CA VAL A 135 -8.76 -10.28 9.22
C VAL A 135 -9.32 -10.81 7.90
N GLN A 136 -10.38 -10.20 7.38
CA GLN A 136 -10.96 -10.59 6.09
C GLN A 136 -9.95 -10.45 4.95
N THR A 137 -9.15 -9.36 4.93
CA THR A 137 -8.13 -9.15 3.89
C THR A 137 -6.98 -10.16 3.94
N ALA A 138 -6.71 -10.75 5.10
CA ALA A 138 -5.68 -11.77 5.30
C ALA A 138 -6.19 -13.20 5.05
N THR A 139 -7.47 -13.35 4.66
CA THR A 139 -8.17 -14.63 4.53
C THR A 139 -8.49 -14.94 3.06
N TRP A 140 -8.23 -16.16 2.63
CA TRP A 140 -8.62 -16.70 1.33
C TRP A 140 -9.22 -18.10 1.50
N LYS A 141 -10.40 -18.35 0.92
CA LYS A 141 -11.12 -19.66 1.04
C LYS A 141 -11.18 -20.15 2.51
N ASP A 142 -11.58 -19.28 3.43
CA ASP A 142 -11.71 -19.51 4.89
C ASP A 142 -10.40 -19.84 5.64
N LYS A 143 -9.26 -19.68 4.97
CA LYS A 143 -7.93 -19.92 5.52
C LYS A 143 -7.18 -18.61 5.70
N LEU A 144 -6.52 -18.46 6.83
CA LEU A 144 -5.72 -17.28 7.14
C LEU A 144 -4.31 -17.43 6.56
N TYR A 145 -3.85 -16.46 5.77
CA TYR A 145 -2.53 -16.46 5.14
C TYR A 145 -1.66 -15.26 5.54
N GLY A 146 -2.23 -14.31 6.25
CA GLY A 146 -1.50 -13.12 6.66
C GLY A 146 -1.68 -12.78 8.12
N ILE A 147 -0.71 -12.10 8.69
CA ILE A 147 -0.77 -11.43 9.98
C ILE A 147 -1.23 -9.99 9.68
N PRO A 148 -2.48 -9.59 9.99
CA PRO A 148 -2.96 -8.25 9.69
C PRO A 148 -2.11 -7.19 10.42
N ARG A 149 -1.49 -6.28 9.67
CA ARG A 149 -0.60 -5.25 10.21
C ARG A 149 -1.31 -3.90 10.33
N THR A 150 -1.82 -3.40 9.21
CA THR A 150 -2.54 -2.12 9.14
C THR A 150 -3.88 -2.31 8.48
N THR A 151 -4.76 -1.35 8.69
CA THR A 151 -6.01 -1.20 7.93
C THR A 151 -6.11 0.23 7.45
N ASN A 152 -6.91 0.49 6.42
CA ASN A 152 -6.96 1.85 5.89
C ASN A 152 -8.25 2.13 5.12
N VAL A 153 -8.70 3.38 5.16
CA VAL A 153 -9.78 3.93 4.34
C VAL A 153 -9.42 5.36 3.96
N GLN A 154 -9.85 5.80 2.78
CA GLN A 154 -9.71 7.20 2.41
C GLN A 154 -10.73 8.06 3.15
N LEU A 155 -10.34 9.30 3.46
CA LEU A 155 -11.19 10.32 4.04
C LEU A 155 -11.24 11.55 3.13
N LEU A 156 -12.21 12.40 3.34
CA LEU A 156 -12.20 13.77 2.83
C LEU A 156 -11.33 14.63 3.75
N TRP A 157 -10.25 15.18 3.21
CA TRP A 157 -9.44 16.23 3.80
C TRP A 157 -9.84 17.58 3.21
N TYR A 158 -9.93 18.62 4.01
CA TYR A 158 -10.35 19.95 3.54
C TYR A 158 -9.72 21.08 4.32
N ARG A 159 -9.71 22.27 3.75
CA ARG A 159 -9.22 23.51 4.37
C ARG A 159 -10.35 24.20 5.13
N LYS A 160 -10.32 24.17 6.46
CA LYS A 160 -11.36 24.78 7.34
C LYS A 160 -11.55 26.26 7.09
N SER A 161 -10.46 27.00 6.81
CA SER A 161 -10.52 28.45 6.49
C SER A 161 -11.24 28.75 5.18
N LEU A 162 -11.31 27.80 4.25
CA LEU A 162 -12.00 27.93 2.97
C LEU A 162 -13.42 27.35 3.03
N VAL A 163 -13.60 26.29 3.80
CA VAL A 163 -14.82 25.48 3.85
C VAL A 163 -15.16 25.22 5.32
N PRO A 164 -15.96 26.11 5.98
CA PRO A 164 -16.29 25.96 7.39
C PRO A 164 -17.10 24.68 7.72
N THR A 165 -17.89 24.20 6.76
CA THR A 165 -18.67 22.95 6.87
C THR A 165 -18.29 22.05 5.72
N PRO A 166 -17.78 20.81 5.99
CA PRO A 166 -17.38 19.90 4.92
C PRO A 166 -18.57 19.44 4.08
N PRO A 167 -18.37 19.25 2.75
CA PRO A 167 -19.40 18.68 1.90
C PRO A 167 -19.68 17.22 2.28
N LYS A 168 -20.91 16.77 2.11
CA LYS A 168 -21.35 15.40 2.35
C LYS A 168 -21.39 14.59 1.05
N THR A 169 -21.55 15.28 -0.09
CA THR A 169 -21.66 14.65 -1.41
C THR A 169 -20.63 15.22 -2.38
N PHE A 170 -20.36 14.48 -3.44
CA PHE A 170 -19.52 14.96 -4.54
C PHE A 170 -20.10 16.22 -5.20
N ASP A 171 -21.42 16.33 -5.33
CA ASP A 171 -22.07 17.51 -5.90
C ASP A 171 -21.89 18.75 -5.02
N GLU A 172 -22.02 18.60 -3.71
CA GLU A 172 -21.72 19.68 -2.76
C GLU A 172 -20.25 20.09 -2.84
N MET A 173 -19.32 19.11 -2.88
CA MET A 173 -17.88 19.37 -2.98
C MET A 173 -17.53 20.13 -4.26
N MET A 174 -18.07 19.69 -5.41
CA MET A 174 -17.85 20.36 -6.69
C MET A 174 -18.45 21.77 -6.71
N SER A 175 -19.65 21.97 -6.13
CA SER A 175 -20.29 23.28 -6.01
C SER A 175 -19.46 24.26 -5.15
N MET A 176 -18.98 23.81 -4.00
CA MET A 176 -18.09 24.59 -3.13
C MET A 176 -16.76 24.93 -3.82
N SER A 177 -16.17 23.96 -4.50
CA SER A 177 -14.94 24.15 -5.29
C SER A 177 -15.15 25.21 -6.39
N GLN A 178 -16.28 25.17 -7.11
CA GLN A 178 -16.60 26.16 -8.12
C GLN A 178 -16.77 27.56 -7.54
N GLN A 179 -17.40 27.70 -6.37
CA GLN A 179 -17.54 28.99 -5.67
C GLN A 179 -16.18 29.55 -5.25
N LEU A 180 -15.30 28.70 -4.70
CA LEU A 180 -13.93 29.08 -4.35
C LEU A 180 -13.14 29.54 -5.58
N LYS A 181 -13.23 28.80 -6.69
CA LYS A 181 -12.62 29.15 -7.98
C LYS A 181 -13.08 30.53 -8.46
N SER A 182 -14.38 30.78 -8.44
CA SER A 182 -14.95 32.06 -8.86
C SER A 182 -14.52 33.23 -7.95
N ALA A 183 -14.21 32.94 -6.68
CA ALA A 183 -13.69 33.90 -5.71
C ALA A 183 -12.16 34.06 -5.75
N GLY A 184 -11.46 33.41 -6.69
CA GLY A 184 -10.00 33.45 -6.80
C GLY A 184 -9.27 32.81 -5.62
N LYS A 185 -9.91 31.87 -4.92
CA LYS A 185 -9.36 31.12 -3.77
C LYS A 185 -8.79 29.77 -4.25
N PRO A 186 -7.93 29.10 -3.43
CA PRO A 186 -7.63 27.71 -3.63
C PRO A 186 -8.91 26.89 -3.71
N TYR A 187 -9.04 26.04 -4.70
CA TYR A 187 -10.31 25.38 -5.02
C TYR A 187 -10.18 23.92 -5.45
N GLU A 188 -8.97 23.46 -5.76
CA GLU A 188 -8.79 22.15 -6.40
C GLU A 188 -9.26 21.00 -5.50
N ILE A 189 -9.83 19.98 -6.15
CA ILE A 189 -10.18 18.70 -5.57
C ILE A 189 -9.07 17.72 -5.95
N GLY A 190 -8.28 17.30 -4.98
CA GLY A 190 -7.21 16.33 -5.16
C GLY A 190 -7.73 14.90 -5.06
N LEU A 191 -7.44 14.08 -6.06
CA LEU A 191 -7.60 12.63 -6.04
C LEU A 191 -6.58 11.96 -6.95
N THR A 192 -6.20 10.73 -6.65
CA THR A 192 -5.26 9.94 -7.45
C THR A 192 -5.91 9.44 -8.74
N ALA A 193 -5.26 9.64 -9.89
CA ALA A 193 -5.73 9.13 -11.17
C ALA A 193 -4.60 8.76 -12.14
N ALA A 194 -3.35 8.65 -11.66
CA ALA A 194 -2.28 8.01 -12.41
C ALA A 194 -2.64 6.54 -12.69
N GLN A 195 -2.13 6.01 -13.79
CA GLN A 195 -2.44 4.66 -14.25
C GLN A 195 -1.72 3.60 -13.37
N TYR A 196 -2.27 3.30 -12.20
CA TYR A 196 -1.77 2.31 -11.23
C TYR A 196 -2.87 1.95 -10.21
N GLU A 197 -2.58 1.08 -9.25
CA GLU A 197 -3.52 0.57 -8.25
C GLU A 197 -4.27 1.66 -7.45
N GLY A 198 -3.62 2.79 -7.11
CA GLY A 198 -4.28 3.89 -6.39
C GLY A 198 -5.44 4.53 -7.17
N TYR A 199 -5.40 4.50 -8.50
CA TYR A 199 -6.54 4.91 -9.32
C TYR A 199 -7.70 3.91 -9.24
N VAL A 200 -7.39 2.61 -9.19
CA VAL A 200 -8.40 1.56 -9.03
C VAL A 200 -9.13 1.68 -7.70
N VAL A 201 -8.45 2.12 -6.63
CA VAL A 201 -9.09 2.46 -5.35
C VAL A 201 -10.21 3.49 -5.55
N ASN A 202 -9.93 4.59 -6.27
CA ASN A 202 -10.92 5.63 -6.53
C ASN A 202 -12.07 5.15 -7.43
N ILE A 203 -11.78 4.34 -8.45
CA ILE A 203 -12.80 3.70 -9.28
C ILE A 203 -13.71 2.82 -8.42
N ASN A 204 -13.13 1.97 -7.56
CA ASN A 204 -13.89 1.10 -6.66
C ASN A 204 -14.73 1.91 -5.66
N ASN A 205 -14.20 3.02 -5.11
CA ASN A 205 -14.96 3.93 -4.25
C ASN A 205 -16.24 4.43 -4.94
N LEU A 206 -16.12 4.90 -6.19
CA LEU A 206 -17.26 5.44 -6.92
C LEU A 206 -18.28 4.35 -7.30
N VAL A 207 -17.80 3.17 -7.74
CA VAL A 207 -18.68 2.03 -8.08
C VAL A 207 -19.43 1.55 -6.83
N THR A 208 -18.76 1.42 -5.70
CA THR A 208 -19.40 0.95 -4.46
C THR A 208 -20.31 2.00 -3.83
N ALA A 209 -20.00 3.30 -4.00
CA ALA A 209 -20.88 4.40 -3.59
C ALA A 209 -22.21 4.38 -4.35
N GLU A 210 -22.22 3.97 -5.62
CA GLU A 210 -23.44 3.70 -6.40
C GLU A 210 -24.13 2.37 -6.03
N GLY A 211 -23.57 1.60 -5.07
CA GLY A 211 -24.07 0.28 -4.68
C GLY A 211 -23.75 -0.80 -5.69
N GLY A 212 -22.76 -0.59 -6.57
CA GLY A 212 -22.25 -1.57 -7.54
C GLY A 212 -21.08 -2.37 -6.99
N THR A 213 -20.62 -3.32 -7.82
CA THR A 213 -19.38 -4.07 -7.63
C THR A 213 -18.68 -4.21 -8.98
N ILE A 214 -17.39 -4.52 -8.99
CA ILE A 214 -16.61 -4.71 -10.23
C ILE A 214 -16.78 -6.15 -10.74
N VAL A 215 -16.79 -7.11 -9.81
CA VAL A 215 -17.03 -8.53 -10.07
C VAL A 215 -18.04 -9.07 -9.08
N ASN A 216 -18.65 -10.21 -9.39
CA ASN A 216 -19.54 -10.93 -8.49
C ASN A 216 -18.77 -11.51 -7.27
N SER A 217 -19.51 -12.01 -6.28
CA SER A 217 -18.96 -12.42 -4.99
C SER A 217 -17.90 -13.53 -5.04
N ASP A 218 -17.96 -14.39 -6.05
CA ASP A 218 -16.99 -15.47 -6.27
C ASP A 218 -15.91 -15.11 -7.31
N SER A 219 -15.91 -13.85 -7.78
CA SER A 219 -15.00 -13.31 -8.78
C SER A 219 -14.95 -14.09 -10.11
N SER A 220 -16.05 -14.78 -10.46
CA SER A 220 -16.17 -15.56 -11.69
C SER A 220 -16.70 -14.78 -12.89
N ALA A 221 -17.29 -13.61 -12.66
CA ALA A 221 -17.85 -12.76 -13.72
C ALA A 221 -17.83 -11.27 -13.36
N PRO A 222 -17.69 -10.38 -14.37
CA PRO A 222 -17.82 -8.94 -14.17
C PRO A 222 -19.28 -8.57 -13.85
N THR A 223 -19.44 -7.58 -12.96
CA THR A 223 -20.75 -6.99 -12.60
C THR A 223 -20.90 -5.54 -13.09
N VAL A 224 -20.24 -5.24 -14.20
CA VAL A 224 -20.29 -3.91 -14.81
C VAL A 224 -21.71 -3.64 -15.36
N ASP A 225 -22.43 -2.74 -14.71
CA ASP A 225 -23.84 -2.41 -14.97
C ASP A 225 -24.08 -0.89 -15.00
N ASP A 226 -25.35 -0.46 -14.92
CA ASP A 226 -25.72 0.96 -14.89
C ASP A 226 -25.11 1.73 -13.71
N LYS A 227 -24.82 1.07 -12.59
CA LYS A 227 -24.16 1.69 -11.45
C LYS A 227 -22.70 2.04 -11.79
N THR A 228 -22.03 1.13 -12.50
CA THR A 228 -20.69 1.42 -13.05
C THR A 228 -20.74 2.60 -14.03
N VAL A 229 -21.74 2.65 -14.92
CA VAL A 229 -21.91 3.80 -15.84
C VAL A 229 -22.08 5.12 -15.09
N LYS A 230 -22.87 5.15 -14.01
CA LYS A 230 -23.02 6.34 -13.15
C LYS A 230 -21.72 6.73 -12.47
N ALA A 231 -20.99 5.77 -11.90
CA ALA A 231 -19.68 5.99 -11.31
C ALA A 231 -18.68 6.60 -12.30
N LEU A 232 -18.62 6.04 -13.52
CA LEU A 232 -17.78 6.56 -14.61
C LEU A 232 -18.23 7.95 -15.09
N THR A 233 -19.54 8.23 -15.06
CA THR A 233 -20.06 9.57 -15.38
C THR A 233 -19.58 10.60 -14.37
N LEU A 234 -19.61 10.27 -13.07
CA LEU A 234 -19.08 11.17 -12.03
C LEU A 234 -17.56 11.36 -12.18
N LEU A 235 -16.82 10.31 -12.42
CA LEU A 235 -15.37 10.37 -12.61
C LEU A 235 -14.99 11.25 -13.81
N HIS A 236 -15.66 11.06 -14.95
CA HIS A 236 -15.48 11.89 -16.13
C HIS A 236 -15.83 13.36 -15.86
N ARG A 237 -16.96 13.60 -15.16
CA ARG A 237 -17.39 14.96 -14.78
C ARG A 237 -16.36 15.64 -13.87
N LEU A 238 -15.79 14.95 -12.89
CA LEU A 238 -14.70 15.46 -12.04
C LEU A 238 -13.49 15.86 -12.91
N ALA A 239 -13.06 14.97 -13.79
CA ALA A 239 -11.88 15.16 -14.63
C ALA A 239 -12.03 16.29 -15.67
N THR A 240 -13.26 16.57 -16.12
CA THR A 240 -13.53 17.59 -17.14
C THR A 240 -14.08 18.91 -16.59
N SER A 241 -14.35 18.98 -15.27
CA SER A 241 -14.92 20.17 -14.62
C SER A 241 -13.97 21.37 -14.56
N GLY A 242 -12.66 21.15 -14.68
CA GLY A 242 -11.64 22.15 -14.37
C GLY A 242 -11.54 22.48 -12.88
N LEU A 243 -12.05 21.58 -12.01
CA LEU A 243 -11.97 21.68 -10.54
C LEU A 243 -10.91 20.79 -9.93
N THR A 244 -10.27 19.95 -10.74
CA THR A 244 -9.13 19.10 -10.37
C THR A 244 -7.84 19.67 -10.97
N SER A 245 -6.69 19.24 -10.47
CA SER A 245 -5.41 19.60 -11.07
C SER A 245 -5.34 19.15 -12.52
N SER A 246 -4.71 19.96 -13.39
CA SER A 246 -4.44 19.60 -14.78
C SER A 246 -3.52 18.38 -14.92
N SER A 247 -2.76 18.04 -13.87
CA SER A 247 -1.90 16.87 -13.78
C SER A 247 -2.57 15.67 -13.13
N MET A 248 -3.88 15.70 -12.86
CA MET A 248 -4.64 14.65 -12.20
C MET A 248 -4.33 13.25 -12.72
N SER A 249 -4.24 13.07 -14.05
CA SER A 249 -3.97 11.78 -14.69
C SER A 249 -2.56 11.21 -14.44
N ASN A 250 -1.68 11.98 -13.81
CA ASN A 250 -0.33 11.57 -13.42
C ASN A 250 -0.13 11.65 -11.91
N ALA A 251 -1.18 11.98 -11.15
CA ALA A 251 -1.08 12.16 -9.71
C ALA A 251 -1.28 10.83 -8.98
N GLN A 252 -0.31 10.47 -8.17
CA GLN A 252 -0.39 9.45 -7.12
C GLN A 252 -0.67 10.13 -5.76
N GLU A 253 -0.69 9.37 -4.66
CA GLU A 253 -0.94 9.92 -3.33
C GLU A 253 0.04 11.05 -2.93
N PRO A 254 1.36 10.94 -3.22
CA PRO A 254 2.30 12.00 -2.88
C PRO A 254 2.05 13.32 -3.62
N GLU A 255 1.68 13.28 -4.91
CA GLU A 255 1.37 14.48 -5.70
C GLU A 255 0.08 15.14 -5.20
N VAL A 256 -0.95 14.34 -4.89
CA VAL A 256 -2.21 14.82 -4.28
C VAL A 256 -1.95 15.47 -2.93
N PHE A 257 -1.09 14.88 -2.10
CA PHE A 257 -0.68 15.46 -0.83
C PHE A 257 0.13 16.76 -1.04
N ALA A 258 1.04 16.81 -2.01
CA ALA A 258 1.85 17.99 -2.30
C ALA A 258 0.98 19.18 -2.74
N ASP A 259 -0.10 18.96 -3.48
CA ASP A 259 -1.05 20.01 -3.86
C ASP A 259 -1.81 20.58 -2.64
N LEU A 260 -2.21 19.72 -1.72
CA LEU A 260 -2.82 20.13 -0.45
C LEU A 260 -1.83 20.88 0.44
N GLN A 261 -0.60 20.38 0.59
CA GLN A 261 0.49 20.97 1.35
C GLN A 261 0.89 22.35 0.82
N ALA A 262 0.89 22.52 -0.50
CA ALA A 262 1.18 23.80 -1.16
C ALA A 262 0.02 24.81 -1.09
N GLY A 263 -1.14 24.39 -0.57
CA GLY A 263 -2.32 25.22 -0.44
C GLY A 263 -3.08 25.46 -1.74
N ARG A 264 -2.86 24.65 -2.79
CA ARG A 264 -3.61 24.71 -4.05
C ARG A 264 -4.98 24.06 -3.92
N SER A 265 -5.06 22.95 -3.22
CA SER A 265 -6.29 22.19 -3.02
C SER A 265 -7.10 22.71 -1.84
N ALA A 266 -8.40 22.85 -2.04
CA ALA A 266 -9.38 23.05 -0.96
C ALA A 266 -9.84 21.72 -0.37
N PHE A 267 -9.85 20.67 -1.19
CA PHE A 267 -10.28 19.32 -0.86
C PHE A 267 -9.25 18.29 -1.35
N SER A 268 -9.13 17.18 -0.62
CA SER A 268 -8.28 16.05 -1.00
C SER A 268 -8.91 14.75 -0.52
N LEU A 269 -9.08 13.81 -1.43
CA LEU A 269 -9.50 12.44 -1.14
C LEU A 269 -8.24 11.59 -0.99
N ASN A 270 -7.87 11.27 0.24
CA ASN A 270 -6.59 10.62 0.52
C ASN A 270 -6.64 9.83 1.85
N TRP A 271 -5.61 9.05 2.08
CA TRP A 271 -5.46 8.20 3.25
C TRP A 271 -5.12 8.99 4.54
N PRO A 272 -5.29 8.39 5.73
CA PRO A 272 -5.05 9.05 7.02
C PRO A 272 -3.64 9.57 7.26
N TYR A 273 -2.62 9.04 6.56
CA TYR A 273 -1.23 9.51 6.67
C TYR A 273 -1.08 11.02 6.41
N VAL A 274 -2.03 11.62 5.68
CA VAL A 274 -2.04 13.06 5.37
C VAL A 274 -1.83 13.91 6.61
N LEU A 275 -2.41 13.53 7.76
CA LEU A 275 -2.27 14.31 8.98
C LEU A 275 -0.86 14.27 9.55
N SER A 276 -0.23 13.10 9.62
CA SER A 276 1.15 12.96 10.11
C SER A 276 2.14 13.62 9.15
N ALA A 277 1.97 13.40 7.85
CA ALA A 277 2.78 14.04 6.82
C ALA A 277 2.65 15.58 6.84
N MET A 278 1.44 16.12 7.08
CA MET A 278 1.22 17.57 7.18
C MET A 278 1.88 18.16 8.44
N ARG A 279 1.86 17.44 9.56
CA ARG A 279 2.57 17.86 10.79
C ARG A 279 4.06 18.01 10.57
N GLU A 280 4.65 17.13 9.77
CA GLU A 280 6.07 17.17 9.45
C GLU A 280 6.38 18.24 8.39
N ALA A 281 5.64 18.23 7.28
CA ALA A 281 5.97 19.02 6.10
C ALA A 281 5.49 20.47 6.17
N ASN A 282 4.33 20.74 6.78
CA ASN A 282 3.77 22.08 6.92
C ASN A 282 2.94 22.25 8.21
N PRO A 283 3.58 22.32 9.39
CA PRO A 283 2.89 22.43 10.69
C PRO A 283 1.88 23.57 10.77
N LYS A 284 2.10 24.67 10.02
CA LYS A 284 1.20 25.83 10.00
C LYS A 284 -0.17 25.54 9.39
N LEU A 285 -0.27 24.56 8.51
CA LEU A 285 -1.52 24.14 7.89
C LEU A 285 -2.30 23.12 8.72
N VAL A 286 -1.69 22.52 9.73
CA VAL A 286 -2.34 21.46 10.54
C VAL A 286 -3.62 21.96 11.20
N ASP A 287 -3.61 23.20 11.76
CA ASP A 287 -4.78 23.78 12.40
C ASP A 287 -5.91 24.11 11.43
N ASP A 288 -5.57 24.36 10.15
CA ASP A 288 -6.52 24.61 9.08
C ASP A 288 -7.01 23.31 8.39
N LEU A 289 -6.33 22.19 8.63
CA LEU A 289 -6.70 20.91 8.05
C LEU A 289 -7.91 20.32 8.79
N GLY A 290 -9.01 20.12 8.07
CA GLY A 290 -10.18 19.39 8.49
C GLY A 290 -10.22 18.00 7.89
N PHE A 291 -11.03 17.13 8.48
CA PHE A 291 -11.33 15.80 7.98
C PHE A 291 -12.82 15.52 8.10
N ALA A 292 -13.35 14.69 7.22
CA ALA A 292 -14.74 14.27 7.22
C ALA A 292 -14.87 12.87 6.61
N PRO A 293 -16.01 12.19 6.75
CA PRO A 293 -16.32 10.99 5.98
C PRO A 293 -16.12 11.21 4.48
N TYR A 294 -15.81 10.15 3.76
CA TYR A 294 -15.70 10.20 2.31
C TYR A 294 -17.04 10.67 1.69
N PRO A 295 -17.04 11.58 0.69
CA PRO A 295 -18.29 12.07 0.11
C PRO A 295 -19.09 10.94 -0.54
N THR A 296 -20.41 10.98 -0.35
CA THR A 296 -21.33 10.07 -1.03
C THR A 296 -21.70 10.60 -2.43
N VAL A 297 -22.24 9.74 -3.28
CA VAL A 297 -22.79 10.16 -4.55
C VAL A 297 -24.16 10.79 -4.34
N ASN A 298 -25.04 10.14 -3.55
CA ASN A 298 -26.38 10.65 -3.27
C ASN A 298 -26.49 11.14 -1.83
N ALA A 299 -27.29 12.17 -1.61
CA ALA A 299 -27.55 12.68 -0.29
C ALA A 299 -28.30 11.63 0.57
N GLY A 300 -27.83 11.43 1.80
CA GLY A 300 -28.42 10.48 2.75
C GLY A 300 -27.85 9.07 2.66
N ASP A 301 -27.01 8.77 1.66
CA ASP A 301 -26.32 7.50 1.60
C ASP A 301 -25.27 7.37 2.72
N THR A 302 -24.98 6.13 3.10
CA THR A 302 -23.84 5.81 3.96
C THR A 302 -22.57 5.70 3.10
N PRO A 303 -21.48 6.40 3.46
CA PRO A 303 -20.21 6.24 2.75
C PRO A 303 -19.76 4.79 2.69
N LYS A 304 -19.30 4.37 1.52
CA LYS A 304 -18.69 3.06 1.28
C LYS A 304 -17.36 3.29 0.57
N VAL A 305 -16.30 3.06 1.27
CA VAL A 305 -14.94 3.29 0.79
C VAL A 305 -14.20 1.99 0.63
N THR A 306 -13.18 2.00 -0.20
CA THR A 306 -12.30 0.86 -0.41
C THR A 306 -11.50 0.56 0.86
N LEU A 307 -11.57 -0.69 1.31
CA LEU A 307 -10.71 -1.19 2.37
C LEU A 307 -9.28 -1.35 1.86
N GLY A 308 -8.36 -0.64 2.48
CA GLY A 308 -6.93 -0.76 2.26
C GLY A 308 -6.22 -1.32 3.49
N GLY A 309 -4.91 -1.41 3.41
CA GLY A 309 -4.04 -1.87 4.49
C GLY A 309 -2.96 -2.83 4.00
N MET A 310 -2.22 -3.38 4.97
CA MET A 310 -1.08 -4.27 4.73
C MET A 310 -1.14 -5.47 5.66
N ASN A 311 -0.72 -6.62 5.15
CA ASN A 311 -0.55 -7.85 5.92
C ASN A 311 0.92 -8.27 5.89
N TYR A 312 1.41 -8.93 6.96
CA TYR A 312 2.63 -9.72 6.87
C TYR A 312 2.29 -11.15 6.47
N ALA A 313 2.97 -11.68 5.47
CA ALA A 313 2.84 -13.08 5.09
C ALA A 313 4.18 -13.79 5.12
N ILE A 314 4.15 -15.10 5.40
CA ILE A 314 5.35 -15.93 5.48
C ILE A 314 5.51 -16.65 4.14
N SER A 315 6.66 -16.50 3.51
CA SER A 315 6.98 -17.20 2.27
C SER A 315 6.96 -18.73 2.47
N THR A 316 6.36 -19.45 1.54
CA THR A 316 6.41 -20.90 1.53
C THR A 316 7.86 -21.42 1.35
N TYR A 317 8.73 -20.61 0.76
CA TYR A 317 10.12 -20.94 0.48
C TYR A 317 11.08 -20.57 1.61
N SER A 318 10.60 -19.87 2.66
CA SER A 318 11.40 -19.55 3.84
C SER A 318 11.92 -20.82 4.51
N LYS A 319 13.20 -20.80 4.88
CA LYS A 319 13.84 -21.83 5.69
C LYS A 319 13.60 -21.66 7.20
N HIS A 320 13.03 -20.50 7.59
CA HIS A 320 12.85 -20.07 8.96
C HIS A 320 11.40 -19.60 9.23
N PRO A 321 10.37 -20.42 8.90
CA PRO A 321 8.98 -19.96 8.93
C PRO A 321 8.47 -19.61 10.33
N ASN A 322 9.00 -20.27 11.38
CA ASN A 322 8.59 -19.97 12.76
C ASN A 322 9.17 -18.64 13.24
N GLU A 323 10.45 -18.39 12.97
CA GLU A 323 11.12 -17.13 13.29
C GLU A 323 10.54 -15.98 12.46
N ALA A 324 10.15 -16.23 11.21
CA ALA A 324 9.44 -15.26 10.36
C ALA A 324 8.06 -14.91 10.94
N PHE A 325 7.32 -15.89 11.47
CA PHE A 325 6.07 -15.66 12.18
C PHE A 325 6.29 -14.81 13.45
N GLU A 326 7.26 -15.20 14.30
CA GLU A 326 7.59 -14.43 15.50
C GLU A 326 8.00 -12.98 15.16
N ALA A 327 8.80 -12.79 14.11
CA ALA A 327 9.19 -11.48 13.62
C ALA A 327 7.96 -10.66 13.19
N GLY A 328 7.06 -11.23 12.40
CA GLY A 328 5.81 -10.58 11.99
C GLY A 328 4.92 -10.20 13.16
N MET A 329 4.80 -11.08 14.16
CA MET A 329 4.04 -10.80 15.39
C MET A 329 4.68 -9.71 16.24
N CYS A 330 6.01 -9.67 16.33
CA CYS A 330 6.72 -8.57 16.97
C CYS A 330 6.49 -7.25 16.24
N MET A 331 6.65 -7.23 14.92
CA MET A 331 6.48 -6.03 14.08
C MET A 331 5.08 -5.42 14.23
N ARG A 332 4.05 -6.24 14.52
CA ARG A 332 2.66 -5.77 14.68
C ARG A 332 2.20 -5.66 16.13
N ASN A 333 3.03 -5.94 17.13
CA ASN A 333 2.59 -5.86 18.52
C ASN A 333 2.08 -4.46 18.88
N GLU A 334 1.32 -4.32 19.96
CA GLU A 334 0.65 -3.06 20.31
C GLU A 334 1.62 -1.86 20.39
N LYS A 335 2.80 -2.05 20.99
CA LYS A 335 3.84 -1.03 21.09
C LYS A 335 4.31 -0.55 19.70
N ASN A 336 4.61 -1.51 18.84
CA ASN A 336 5.14 -1.23 17.49
C ASN A 336 4.05 -0.71 16.54
N ALA A 337 2.83 -1.21 16.66
CA ALA A 337 1.67 -0.70 15.94
C ALA A 337 1.36 0.77 16.33
N LEU A 338 1.44 1.10 17.63
CA LEU A 338 1.32 2.47 18.10
C LEU A 338 2.46 3.36 17.57
N SER A 339 3.71 2.88 17.61
CA SER A 339 4.85 3.62 17.06
C SER A 339 4.67 3.90 15.55
N ALA A 340 4.24 2.89 14.77
CA ALA A 340 3.96 3.07 13.33
C ALA A 340 2.86 4.11 13.08
N ALA A 341 1.81 4.10 13.92
CA ALA A 341 0.74 5.07 13.84
C ALA A 341 1.24 6.50 14.10
N LEU A 342 2.06 6.69 15.14
CA LEU A 342 2.54 8.02 15.54
C LEU A 342 3.62 8.56 14.58
N ASP A 343 4.52 7.70 14.11
CA ASP A 343 5.70 8.07 13.34
C ASP A 343 5.40 8.11 11.81
N ALA A 344 4.60 7.15 11.30
CA ALA A 344 4.34 7.01 9.85
C ALA A 344 2.89 7.30 9.42
N GLY A 345 1.97 7.47 10.36
CA GLY A 345 0.55 7.65 10.03
C GLY A 345 -0.16 6.36 9.64
N ASP A 346 0.41 5.19 9.95
CA ASP A 346 -0.17 3.87 9.73
C ASP A 346 -1.38 3.66 10.66
N VAL A 347 -2.54 3.33 10.11
CA VAL A 347 -3.71 2.96 10.92
C VAL A 347 -3.57 1.49 11.34
N PRO A 348 -3.52 1.18 12.64
CA PRO A 348 -3.25 -0.18 13.10
C PRO A 348 -4.43 -1.13 12.83
N ALA A 349 -4.13 -2.41 12.57
CA ALA A 349 -5.15 -3.46 12.54
C ALA A 349 -5.61 -3.88 13.94
N LEU A 350 -4.82 -3.59 14.98
CA LEU A 350 -5.11 -3.93 16.38
C LEU A 350 -6.12 -2.96 17.00
N ALA A 351 -7.25 -3.48 17.47
CA ALA A 351 -8.31 -2.70 18.12
C ALA A 351 -7.81 -2.00 19.40
N THR A 352 -6.94 -2.63 20.17
CA THR A 352 -6.43 -2.11 21.45
C THR A 352 -5.65 -0.80 21.29
N VAL A 353 -5.04 -0.56 20.12
CA VAL A 353 -4.28 0.66 19.86
C VAL A 353 -5.20 1.88 19.77
N PHE A 354 -6.45 1.70 19.31
CA PHE A 354 -7.42 2.80 19.19
C PHE A 354 -7.85 3.39 20.55
N ASP A 355 -7.64 2.65 21.63
CA ASP A 355 -7.95 3.10 22.99
C ASP A 355 -6.75 3.74 23.71
N ARG A 356 -5.58 3.75 23.08
CA ARG A 356 -4.38 4.37 23.64
C ARG A 356 -4.51 5.89 23.63
N PRO A 357 -4.24 6.59 24.76
CA PRO A 357 -4.29 8.04 24.82
C PRO A 357 -3.45 8.75 23.77
N GLU A 358 -2.26 8.19 23.47
CA GLU A 358 -1.33 8.71 22.47
C GLU A 358 -1.92 8.62 21.06
N PHE A 359 -2.61 7.52 20.74
CA PHE A 359 -3.29 7.34 19.47
C PHE A 359 -4.48 8.30 19.35
N ILE A 360 -5.32 8.40 20.37
CA ILE A 360 -6.49 9.33 20.40
C ILE A 360 -6.04 10.78 20.16
N LYS A 361 -4.94 11.19 20.78
CA LYS A 361 -4.36 12.52 20.57
C LYS A 361 -3.83 12.72 19.16
N ALA A 362 -3.18 11.70 18.58
CA ALA A 362 -2.58 11.78 17.25
C ALA A 362 -3.62 11.67 16.14
N TYR A 363 -4.71 10.95 16.37
CA TYR A 363 -5.78 10.66 15.40
C TYR A 363 -7.13 11.24 15.83
N PRO A 364 -7.31 12.57 15.75
CA PRO A 364 -8.60 13.19 16.10
C PRO A 364 -9.76 12.67 15.25
N MET A 365 -9.47 12.08 14.08
CA MET A 365 -10.44 11.44 13.18
C MET A 365 -10.76 9.98 13.54
N LYS A 366 -10.33 9.45 14.71
CA LYS A 366 -10.51 8.05 15.12
C LYS A 366 -11.93 7.53 14.90
N ASP A 367 -12.94 8.28 15.36
CA ASP A 367 -14.34 7.83 15.29
C ASP A 367 -14.86 7.80 13.85
N VAL A 368 -14.43 8.75 13.01
CA VAL A 368 -14.71 8.73 11.57
C VAL A 368 -14.04 7.52 10.93
N LEU A 369 -12.77 7.26 11.22
CA LEU A 369 -12.05 6.09 10.72
C LEU A 369 -12.73 4.77 11.07
N LEU A 370 -13.13 4.60 12.34
CA LEU A 370 -13.81 3.36 12.78
C LEU A 370 -15.16 3.19 12.10
N THR A 371 -15.89 4.30 11.87
CA THR A 371 -17.16 4.28 11.15
C THR A 371 -16.97 3.89 9.68
N GLU A 372 -16.02 4.52 9.00
CA GLU A 372 -15.69 4.20 7.60
C GLU A 372 -15.18 2.75 7.46
N LEU A 373 -14.30 2.29 8.36
CA LEU A 373 -13.80 0.90 8.37
C LEU A 373 -14.91 -0.12 8.52
N LYS A 374 -15.95 0.18 9.34
CA LYS A 374 -17.10 -0.71 9.50
C LYS A 374 -17.90 -0.88 8.20
N ASN A 375 -17.94 0.14 7.37
CA ASN A 375 -18.69 0.19 6.11
C ASN A 375 -17.77 -0.06 4.88
N ALA A 376 -16.47 -0.23 5.10
CA ALA A 376 -15.49 -0.39 4.03
C ALA A 376 -15.73 -1.67 3.21
N VAL A 377 -15.47 -1.57 1.92
CA VAL A 377 -15.67 -2.65 0.95
C VAL A 377 -14.32 -3.07 0.37
N PRO A 378 -13.96 -4.35 0.38
CA PRO A 378 -12.75 -4.79 -0.26
C PRO A 378 -12.85 -4.58 -1.78
N ARG A 379 -11.70 -4.38 -2.41
CA ARG A 379 -11.55 -4.54 -3.86
C ARG A 379 -11.83 -6.00 -4.24
N PRO A 380 -12.03 -6.35 -5.52
CA PRO A 380 -12.26 -7.73 -5.92
C PRO A 380 -11.28 -8.71 -5.28
N VAL A 381 -11.78 -9.68 -4.51
CA VAL A 381 -10.96 -10.71 -3.87
C VAL A 381 -10.80 -11.87 -4.85
N SER A 382 -9.74 -11.84 -5.64
CA SER A 382 -9.53 -12.78 -6.74
C SER A 382 -8.04 -13.09 -6.93
N PRO A 383 -7.67 -14.33 -7.30
CA PRO A 383 -6.30 -14.64 -7.69
C PRO A 383 -5.81 -13.89 -8.95
N VAL A 384 -6.75 -13.39 -9.75
CA VAL A 384 -6.45 -12.61 -10.95
C VAL A 384 -6.71 -11.11 -10.77
N TYR A 385 -6.76 -10.65 -9.51
CA TYR A 385 -7.07 -9.26 -9.20
C TYR A 385 -6.15 -8.27 -9.92
N GLN A 386 -4.85 -8.56 -10.00
CA GLN A 386 -3.91 -7.65 -10.68
C GLN A 386 -4.27 -7.43 -12.15
N ASN A 387 -4.74 -8.47 -12.83
CA ASN A 387 -5.18 -8.33 -14.22
C ASN A 387 -6.43 -7.44 -14.32
N ILE A 388 -7.35 -7.58 -13.37
CA ILE A 388 -8.56 -6.71 -13.26
C ILE A 388 -8.14 -5.26 -12.97
N SER A 389 -7.23 -5.05 -12.03
CA SER A 389 -6.68 -3.73 -11.70
C SER A 389 -6.01 -3.06 -12.90
N THR A 390 -5.18 -3.79 -13.63
CA THR A 390 -4.52 -3.29 -14.84
C THR A 390 -5.55 -2.93 -15.93
N VAL A 391 -6.57 -3.75 -16.14
CA VAL A 391 -7.66 -3.45 -17.09
C VAL A 391 -8.37 -2.15 -16.70
N LEU A 392 -8.73 -1.99 -15.41
CA LEU A 392 -9.41 -0.79 -14.92
C LEU A 392 -8.54 0.46 -15.10
N SER A 393 -7.29 0.41 -14.62
CA SER A 393 -6.40 1.57 -14.65
C SER A 393 -6.02 1.98 -16.06
N THR A 394 -5.83 1.04 -16.99
CA THR A 394 -5.48 1.30 -18.39
C THR A 394 -6.66 1.81 -19.20
N GLN A 395 -7.80 1.12 -19.16
CA GLN A 395 -8.94 1.47 -20.01
C GLN A 395 -9.66 2.75 -19.59
N LEU A 396 -9.52 3.14 -18.32
CA LEU A 396 -10.12 4.37 -17.78
C LEU A 396 -9.15 5.54 -17.71
N SER A 397 -7.92 5.39 -18.17
CA SER A 397 -6.91 6.46 -18.21
C SER A 397 -6.76 7.05 -19.62
N PRO A 398 -6.72 8.40 -19.77
CA PRO A 398 -6.97 9.37 -18.70
C PRO A 398 -8.47 9.53 -18.40
N PRO A 399 -8.87 9.90 -17.17
CA PRO A 399 -10.30 10.00 -16.79
C PRO A 399 -11.12 10.96 -17.65
N ALA A 400 -10.50 12.00 -18.19
CA ALA A 400 -11.16 12.95 -19.10
C ALA A 400 -11.56 12.34 -20.46
N ALA A 401 -10.96 11.23 -20.86
CA ALA A 401 -11.29 10.52 -22.10
C ALA A 401 -12.41 9.47 -21.93
N ILE A 402 -12.89 9.24 -20.73
CA ILE A 402 -13.92 8.24 -20.45
C ILE A 402 -15.21 8.61 -21.19
N ASN A 403 -15.72 7.67 -21.99
CA ASN A 403 -17.11 7.65 -22.43
C ASN A 403 -17.86 6.65 -21.55
N PRO A 404 -18.69 7.09 -20.59
CA PRO A 404 -19.19 6.21 -19.53
C PRO A 404 -19.82 4.91 -20.02
N GLN A 405 -20.72 4.98 -21.02
CA GLN A 405 -21.39 3.80 -21.55
C GLN A 405 -20.45 2.90 -22.37
N ALA A 406 -19.67 3.49 -23.28
CA ALA A 406 -18.74 2.74 -24.12
C ALA A 406 -17.61 2.12 -23.27
N SER A 407 -17.09 2.87 -22.29
CA SER A 407 -16.07 2.41 -21.37
C SER A 407 -16.58 1.26 -20.50
N ALA A 408 -17.81 1.33 -19.95
CA ALA A 408 -18.42 0.24 -19.19
C ALA A 408 -18.56 -1.04 -20.03
N ASN A 409 -19.00 -0.91 -21.29
CA ASN A 409 -19.12 -2.06 -22.20
C ASN A 409 -17.74 -2.68 -22.49
N GLY A 410 -16.71 -1.87 -22.72
CA GLY A 410 -15.33 -2.33 -22.90
C GLY A 410 -14.80 -3.05 -21.65
N LEU A 411 -15.00 -2.46 -20.47
CA LEU A 411 -14.59 -3.04 -19.20
C LEU A 411 -15.22 -4.42 -18.95
N ARG A 412 -16.51 -4.58 -19.25
CA ARG A 412 -17.18 -5.88 -19.07
C ARG A 412 -16.46 -6.98 -19.85
N SER A 413 -16.14 -6.73 -21.11
CA SER A 413 -15.45 -7.71 -21.96
C SER A 413 -14.01 -7.95 -21.50
N ALA A 414 -13.29 -6.90 -21.14
CA ALA A 414 -11.88 -7.01 -20.74
C ALA A 414 -11.71 -7.67 -19.36
N ILE A 415 -12.59 -7.36 -18.40
CA ILE A 415 -12.57 -8.01 -17.08
C ILE A 415 -12.93 -9.50 -17.24
N GLN A 416 -13.89 -9.85 -18.09
CA GLN A 416 -14.22 -11.25 -18.39
C GLN A 416 -12.99 -11.98 -18.98
N ALA A 417 -12.31 -11.36 -19.92
CA ALA A 417 -11.09 -11.94 -20.49
C ALA A 417 -9.97 -12.11 -19.44
N ALA A 418 -9.82 -11.12 -18.53
CA ALA A 418 -8.85 -11.21 -17.43
C ALA A 418 -9.17 -12.36 -16.47
N ILE A 419 -10.45 -12.55 -16.12
CA ILE A 419 -10.92 -13.65 -15.27
C ILE A 419 -10.63 -15.01 -15.93
N GLU A 420 -10.82 -15.12 -17.24
CA GLU A 420 -10.60 -16.35 -18.01
C GLU A 420 -9.11 -16.60 -18.33
N GLY A 421 -8.21 -15.74 -17.87
CA GLY A 421 -6.77 -15.81 -18.22
C GLY A 421 -6.49 -15.56 -19.71
N LYS A 422 -7.44 -14.91 -20.38
CA LYS A 422 -7.37 -14.50 -21.79
C LYS A 422 -7.15 -12.98 -21.83
N GLY A 423 -6.12 -12.53 -22.48
CA GLY A 423 -5.81 -11.11 -22.58
C GLY A 423 -4.33 -10.85 -22.52
N ILE A 424 -3.94 -9.59 -22.73
CA ILE A 424 -2.57 -9.16 -22.50
C ILE A 424 -2.42 -9.07 -20.97
N LEU A 425 -1.75 -10.04 -20.39
CA LEU A 425 -1.30 -9.99 -19.01
C LEU A 425 -0.05 -9.13 -18.97
N PRO A 426 0.06 -8.19 -18.02
CA PRO A 426 1.28 -7.40 -17.86
C PRO A 426 2.46 -8.24 -17.42
#